data_d00d642d8c6e3e76e187cd9dd00d2528
#
_entry.id   d00d642d8c6e3e76e187cd9dd00d2528
#
_cell.length_a   1.000
_cell.length_b   1.000
_cell.length_c   1.000
_cell.angle_alpha   90.00
_cell.angle_beta   90.00
_cell.angle_gamma   90.00
#
_symmetry.space_group_name_H-M   'P 1'
#
loop_
_entity.id
_entity.type
_entity.pdbx_description
1 polymer ?
#
loop_
_entity_poly.entity_id
_entity_poly.type
_entity_poly.pdbx_seq_one_letter_code
_entity_poly.pdbx_strand_id
1 'polypeptide(L)'
;MIGISDALYLIAICVEVALLFFLESKTWKSIYTPLNFLMLPYLAVLIITIVICSADIGFVEFYYPSIFIWNVGLLIFALPSFVIGGIICYNKKTVVSRKLTDTMPRSLVFLFVLMAFLFVFHLNGTLGSSAESLGSDEFGEDFSGGGLWGHLRILTLPLLMMSIYYVSKKNWWLWPIIIVFLLVSVLNQVKGWVIIPVLAAMSMRLYTGKTRLNLKFILYILIGAFSVFFLSYALSILVVQSRGVSDAFMEFIVMHFLHYLTSGTIGWSMDLQLGLPDDTGNFQNIIAQFVNLSKMIVGDRELVAPINPLYYNSGWSLTNVRTIFGTLYINSNWIIFVLYTLSLSSLIYLIRVAMIRFNNIYIYVVYFFLCGMLFMGWFDLYFAGIVVIELPLMVMVLLLLEKVLHKKNNDVENESHYNTD
;
A
#
# COMPACT_ATOMS: atom_id res chain seq x y z
N MET A 1 31.69 -12.03 -7.49
CA MET A 1 31.36 -12.72 -8.77
C MET A 1 30.16 -13.62 -8.51
N ILE A 2 29.06 -13.47 -9.27
CA ILE A 2 27.85 -14.30 -9.10
C ILE A 2 28.21 -15.75 -9.43
N GLY A 3 27.97 -16.67 -8.49
CA GLY A 3 28.18 -18.10 -8.68
C GLY A 3 27.17 -18.70 -9.68
N ILE A 4 27.46 -19.90 -10.21
CA ILE A 4 26.55 -20.59 -11.14
C ILE A 4 25.21 -20.89 -10.45
N SER A 5 25.24 -21.32 -9.19
CA SER A 5 24.03 -21.57 -8.37
C SER A 5 23.19 -20.31 -8.21
N ASP A 6 23.82 -19.16 -7.98
CA ASP A 6 23.14 -17.87 -7.78
C ASP A 6 22.46 -17.40 -9.05
N ALA A 7 23.15 -17.57 -10.20
CA ALA A 7 22.58 -17.29 -11.51
C ALA A 7 21.34 -18.12 -11.82
N LEU A 8 21.26 -19.37 -11.34
CA LEU A 8 20.09 -20.22 -11.52
C LEU A 8 18.86 -19.69 -10.78
N TYR A 9 19.00 -19.17 -9.55
CA TYR A 9 17.88 -18.54 -8.82
C TYR A 9 17.36 -17.30 -9.57
N LEU A 10 18.25 -16.48 -10.12
CA LEU A 10 17.86 -15.30 -10.87
C LEU A 10 17.16 -15.66 -12.18
N ILE A 11 17.67 -16.61 -12.91
CA ILE A 11 17.04 -17.09 -14.15
C ILE A 11 15.66 -17.66 -13.83
N ALA A 12 15.54 -18.48 -12.78
CA ALA A 12 14.29 -19.09 -12.38
C ALA A 12 13.21 -18.02 -12.11
N ILE A 13 13.50 -17.02 -11.28
CA ILE A 13 12.52 -15.97 -10.97
C ILE A 13 12.19 -15.11 -12.19
N CYS A 14 13.15 -14.78 -13.05
CA CYS A 14 12.90 -14.01 -14.27
C CYS A 14 11.99 -14.78 -15.25
N VAL A 15 12.26 -16.07 -15.46
CA VAL A 15 11.45 -16.93 -16.33
C VAL A 15 10.05 -17.10 -15.77
N GLU A 16 9.95 -17.37 -14.46
CA GLU A 16 8.67 -17.51 -13.78
C GLU A 16 7.81 -16.24 -13.88
N VAL A 17 8.37 -15.07 -13.55
CA VAL A 17 7.66 -13.80 -13.65
C VAL A 17 7.23 -13.51 -15.09
N ALA A 18 8.10 -13.77 -16.09
CA ALA A 18 7.74 -13.60 -17.49
C ALA A 18 6.59 -14.51 -17.93
N LEU A 19 6.62 -15.78 -17.52
CA LEU A 19 5.57 -16.76 -17.80
C LEU A 19 4.24 -16.37 -17.11
N LEU A 20 4.29 -16.08 -15.81
CA LEU A 20 3.13 -15.68 -15.04
C LEU A 20 2.52 -14.37 -15.56
N PHE A 21 3.36 -13.38 -15.94
CA PHE A 21 2.90 -12.14 -16.56
C PHE A 21 2.13 -12.39 -17.87
N PHE A 22 2.68 -13.25 -18.72
CA PHE A 22 2.02 -13.60 -19.98
C PHE A 22 0.68 -14.30 -19.75
N LEU A 23 0.66 -15.33 -18.90
CA LEU A 23 -0.55 -16.12 -18.59
C LEU A 23 -1.62 -15.26 -17.93
N GLU A 24 -1.23 -14.45 -16.94
CA GLU A 24 -2.11 -13.55 -16.20
C GLU A 24 -2.74 -12.49 -17.11
N SER A 25 -1.91 -11.83 -17.92
CA SER A 25 -2.36 -10.80 -18.87
C SER A 25 -3.30 -11.37 -19.93
N LYS A 26 -3.06 -12.61 -20.38
CA LYS A 26 -3.94 -13.33 -21.32
C LYS A 26 -5.27 -13.70 -20.67
N THR A 27 -5.25 -14.19 -19.42
CA THR A 27 -6.44 -14.63 -18.68
C THR A 27 -7.36 -13.44 -18.38
N TRP A 28 -6.82 -12.34 -17.87
CA TRP A 28 -7.60 -11.19 -17.44
C TRP A 28 -7.71 -10.06 -18.47
N LYS A 29 -7.03 -10.18 -19.62
CA LYS A 29 -6.93 -9.14 -20.66
C LYS A 29 -6.56 -7.77 -20.11
N SER A 30 -5.72 -7.75 -19.08
CA SER A 30 -5.29 -6.55 -18.36
C SER A 30 -3.97 -6.81 -17.67
N ILE A 31 -3.12 -5.79 -17.63
CA ILE A 31 -1.88 -5.81 -16.84
C ILE A 31 -2.11 -5.37 -15.38
N TYR A 32 -3.26 -4.76 -15.08
CA TYR A 32 -3.60 -4.27 -13.73
C TYR A 32 -4.28 -5.38 -12.91
N THR A 33 -3.53 -6.44 -12.62
CA THR A 33 -3.99 -7.61 -11.88
C THR A 33 -3.24 -7.74 -10.56
N PRO A 34 -3.82 -8.38 -9.53
CA PRO A 34 -3.17 -8.54 -8.23
C PRO A 34 -1.78 -9.16 -8.32
N LEU A 35 -1.63 -10.22 -9.13
CA LEU A 35 -0.35 -10.90 -9.31
C LEU A 35 0.71 -9.97 -9.93
N ASN A 36 0.35 -9.18 -10.95
CA ASN A 36 1.27 -8.23 -11.56
C ASN A 36 1.69 -7.11 -10.59
N PHE A 37 0.76 -6.64 -9.74
CA PHE A 37 1.08 -5.69 -8.67
C PHE A 37 2.04 -6.25 -7.63
N LEU A 38 2.04 -7.56 -7.41
CA LEU A 38 2.93 -8.22 -6.47
C LEU A 38 4.31 -8.50 -7.09
N MET A 39 4.34 -9.16 -8.25
CA MET A 39 5.58 -9.72 -8.80
C MET A 39 6.48 -8.70 -9.50
N LEU A 40 5.90 -7.73 -10.26
CA LEU A 40 6.72 -6.78 -11.03
C LEU A 40 7.54 -5.83 -10.16
N PRO A 41 6.97 -5.21 -9.09
CA PRO A 41 7.74 -4.39 -8.16
C PRO A 41 8.82 -5.19 -7.45
N TYR A 42 8.49 -6.42 -7.01
CA TYR A 42 9.48 -7.28 -6.38
C TYR A 42 10.67 -7.57 -7.30
N LEU A 43 10.41 -7.99 -8.54
CA LEU A 43 11.47 -8.28 -9.49
C LEU A 43 12.37 -7.03 -9.75
N ALA A 44 11.75 -5.86 -9.89
CA ALA A 44 12.47 -4.61 -10.07
C ALA A 44 13.38 -4.29 -8.86
N VAL A 45 12.82 -4.39 -7.65
CA VAL A 45 13.58 -4.15 -6.41
C VAL A 45 14.64 -5.22 -6.18
N LEU A 46 14.36 -6.49 -6.47
CA LEU A 46 15.36 -7.56 -6.39
C LEU A 46 16.57 -7.27 -7.28
N ILE A 47 16.36 -6.87 -8.54
CA ILE A 47 17.45 -6.50 -9.45
C ILE A 47 18.25 -5.33 -8.88
N ILE A 48 17.57 -4.29 -8.39
CA ILE A 48 18.22 -3.13 -7.77
C ILE A 48 19.03 -3.56 -6.55
N THR A 49 18.44 -4.41 -5.68
CA THR A 49 19.11 -4.94 -4.48
C THR A 49 20.41 -5.66 -4.84
N ILE A 50 20.37 -6.55 -5.83
CA ILE A 50 21.54 -7.30 -6.25
C ILE A 50 22.63 -6.37 -6.80
N VAL A 51 22.24 -5.37 -7.60
CA VAL A 51 23.21 -4.36 -8.11
C VAL A 51 23.83 -3.58 -6.95
N ILE A 52 23.05 -3.12 -5.97
CA ILE A 52 23.54 -2.36 -4.83
C ILE A 52 24.46 -3.22 -3.95
N CYS A 53 24.06 -4.45 -3.62
CA CYS A 53 24.86 -5.35 -2.80
C CYS A 53 26.18 -5.77 -3.53
N SER A 54 26.20 -5.77 -4.85
CA SER A 54 27.38 -6.08 -5.66
C SER A 54 28.31 -4.88 -5.90
N ALA A 55 27.87 -3.66 -5.60
CA ALA A 55 28.60 -2.43 -5.91
C ALA A 55 29.64 -2.02 -4.85
N ASP A 56 29.81 -2.80 -3.78
CA ASP A 56 30.77 -2.55 -2.67
C ASP A 56 30.64 -1.14 -2.05
N ILE A 57 29.39 -0.66 -1.92
CA ILE A 57 29.06 0.63 -1.31
C ILE A 57 28.59 0.51 0.14
N GLY A 58 28.99 -0.57 0.82
CA GLY A 58 28.76 -0.77 2.25
C GLY A 58 27.52 -1.59 2.60
N PHE A 59 26.77 -2.11 1.61
CA PHE A 59 25.67 -3.07 1.86
C PHE A 59 26.20 -4.49 2.01
N VAL A 60 25.48 -5.31 2.81
CA VAL A 60 25.79 -6.74 2.99
C VAL A 60 25.58 -7.52 1.70
N GLU A 61 26.26 -8.66 1.57
CA GLU A 61 26.10 -9.55 0.44
C GLU A 61 24.71 -10.17 0.42
N PHE A 62 24.10 -10.27 -0.77
CA PHE A 62 22.76 -10.84 -0.93
C PHE A 62 22.81 -12.37 -0.97
N TYR A 63 21.94 -13.02 -0.18
CA TYR A 63 21.83 -14.47 -0.15
C TYR A 63 20.76 -14.98 -1.14
N TYR A 64 21.21 -15.45 -2.32
CA TYR A 64 20.36 -15.82 -3.46
C TYR A 64 19.33 -16.93 -3.17
N PRO A 65 19.58 -17.95 -2.33
CA PRO A 65 18.56 -18.95 -2.02
C PRO A 65 17.27 -18.38 -1.43
N SER A 66 17.28 -17.15 -0.90
CA SER A 66 16.09 -16.46 -0.43
C SER A 66 15.03 -16.25 -1.51
N ILE A 67 15.41 -16.23 -2.79
CA ILE A 67 14.53 -16.10 -3.94
C ILE A 67 13.56 -17.28 -4.05
N PHE A 68 13.96 -18.49 -3.58
CA PHE A 68 13.14 -19.70 -3.67
C PHE A 68 11.76 -19.54 -3.03
N ILE A 69 11.68 -18.91 -1.86
CA ILE A 69 10.40 -18.67 -1.17
C ILE A 69 9.49 -17.74 -1.98
N TRP A 70 10.07 -16.79 -2.70
CA TRP A 70 9.31 -15.94 -3.60
C TRP A 70 8.76 -16.71 -4.81
N ASN A 71 9.55 -17.58 -5.42
CA ASN A 71 9.07 -18.44 -6.51
C ASN A 71 7.87 -19.28 -6.04
N VAL A 72 8.01 -19.98 -4.92
CA VAL A 72 6.92 -20.79 -4.35
C VAL A 72 5.70 -19.91 -4.02
N GLY A 73 5.91 -18.75 -3.37
CA GLY A 73 4.87 -17.83 -2.99
C GLY A 73 4.09 -17.28 -4.20
N LEU A 74 4.78 -16.90 -5.28
CA LEU A 74 4.15 -16.43 -6.52
C LEU A 74 3.33 -17.52 -7.20
N LEU A 75 3.83 -18.76 -7.28
CA LEU A 75 3.08 -19.88 -7.84
C LEU A 75 1.78 -20.14 -7.06
N ILE A 76 1.87 -20.16 -5.71
CA ILE A 76 0.68 -20.34 -4.86
C ILE A 76 -0.29 -19.18 -5.04
N PHE A 77 0.20 -17.93 -5.06
CA PHE A 77 -0.63 -16.73 -5.25
C PHE A 77 -1.31 -16.71 -6.62
N ALA A 78 -0.70 -17.29 -7.65
CA ALA A 78 -1.24 -17.36 -9.01
C ALA A 78 -2.40 -18.35 -9.17
N LEU A 79 -2.48 -19.41 -8.35
CA LEU A 79 -3.50 -20.46 -8.48
C LEU A 79 -4.94 -19.91 -8.47
N PRO A 80 -5.38 -19.09 -7.49
CA PRO A 80 -6.72 -18.51 -7.50
C PRO A 80 -6.98 -17.61 -8.70
N SER A 81 -5.95 -16.91 -9.21
CA SER A 81 -6.09 -16.10 -10.43
C SER A 81 -6.57 -16.92 -11.62
N PHE A 82 -5.89 -18.04 -11.87
CA PHE A 82 -6.20 -18.88 -13.04
C PHE A 82 -7.53 -19.61 -12.86
N VAL A 83 -7.86 -20.07 -11.66
CA VAL A 83 -9.14 -20.73 -11.38
C VAL A 83 -10.31 -19.75 -11.57
N ILE A 84 -10.27 -18.60 -10.88
CA ILE A 84 -11.34 -17.60 -10.94
C ILE A 84 -11.42 -16.96 -12.33
N GLY A 85 -10.27 -16.61 -12.92
CA GLY A 85 -10.20 -16.05 -14.27
C GLY A 85 -10.69 -17.02 -15.34
N GLY A 86 -10.36 -18.31 -15.24
CA GLY A 86 -10.82 -19.37 -16.12
C GLY A 86 -12.34 -19.50 -16.10
N ILE A 87 -12.97 -19.51 -14.92
CA ILE A 87 -14.43 -19.57 -14.76
C ILE A 87 -15.12 -18.36 -15.40
N ILE A 88 -14.57 -17.17 -15.23
CA ILE A 88 -15.15 -15.93 -15.76
C ILE A 88 -15.00 -15.87 -17.28
N CYS A 89 -13.81 -16.19 -17.81
CA CYS A 89 -13.54 -16.19 -19.25
C CYS A 89 -14.35 -17.26 -19.99
N TYR A 90 -14.56 -18.44 -19.38
CA TYR A 90 -15.37 -19.51 -19.93
C TYR A 90 -16.82 -19.07 -20.16
N ASN A 91 -17.38 -18.31 -19.24
CA ASN A 91 -18.77 -17.84 -19.32
C ASN A 91 -18.98 -16.67 -20.34
N LYS A 92 -17.98 -16.34 -21.16
CA LYS A 92 -18.02 -15.35 -22.27
C LYS A 92 -18.67 -14.00 -21.97
N LYS A 93 -19.02 -13.70 -20.74
CA LYS A 93 -19.48 -12.36 -20.36
C LYS A 93 -18.26 -11.46 -20.36
N THR A 94 -18.06 -10.82 -21.50
CA THR A 94 -17.02 -9.82 -21.75
C THR A 94 -16.78 -8.96 -20.52
N VAL A 95 -15.54 -9.02 -20.03
CA VAL A 95 -14.99 -8.05 -19.10
C VAL A 95 -14.88 -6.71 -19.84
N VAL A 96 -16.03 -6.07 -20.09
CA VAL A 96 -16.05 -4.71 -20.61
C VAL A 96 -15.75 -3.81 -19.41
N SER A 97 -14.57 -3.22 -19.41
CA SER A 97 -14.27 -2.09 -18.52
C SER A 97 -15.30 -1.00 -18.79
N ARG A 98 -16.36 -0.93 -18.00
CA ARG A 98 -17.28 0.19 -18.04
C ARG A 98 -16.53 1.41 -17.52
N LYS A 99 -16.57 2.51 -18.24
CA LYS A 99 -16.00 3.76 -17.75
C LYS A 99 -16.74 4.16 -16.48
N LEU A 100 -16.02 4.34 -15.39
CA LEU A 100 -16.56 4.99 -14.20
C LEU A 100 -17.09 6.36 -14.57
N THR A 101 -18.19 6.77 -13.93
CA THR A 101 -18.75 8.11 -14.10
C THR A 101 -17.70 9.18 -13.75
N ASP A 102 -17.55 10.17 -14.62
CA ASP A 102 -16.62 11.29 -14.39
C ASP A 102 -17.19 12.32 -13.40
N THR A 103 -18.48 12.21 -13.08
CA THR A 103 -19.15 13.07 -12.11
C THR A 103 -18.83 12.63 -10.70
N MET A 104 -18.27 13.57 -9.93
CA MET A 104 -17.98 13.35 -8.51
C MET A 104 -19.28 13.51 -7.71
N PRO A 105 -19.63 12.54 -6.83
CA PRO A 105 -20.77 12.65 -5.94
C PRO A 105 -20.70 13.88 -5.04
N ARG A 106 -21.82 14.60 -4.86
CA ARG A 106 -21.85 15.79 -4.00
C ARG A 106 -21.51 15.49 -2.54
N SER A 107 -21.89 14.31 -2.06
CA SER A 107 -21.53 13.82 -0.72
C SER A 107 -20.03 13.75 -0.49
N LEU A 108 -19.25 13.36 -1.50
CA LEU A 108 -17.79 13.33 -1.43
C LEU A 108 -17.19 14.74 -1.34
N VAL A 109 -17.78 15.72 -2.01
CA VAL A 109 -17.33 17.13 -1.92
C VAL A 109 -17.41 17.61 -0.47
N PHE A 110 -18.57 17.39 0.17
CA PHE A 110 -18.76 17.75 1.57
C PHE A 110 -17.75 17.03 2.49
N LEU A 111 -17.57 15.73 2.30
CA LEU A 111 -16.64 14.94 3.12
C LEU A 111 -15.18 15.36 2.93
N PHE A 112 -14.76 15.68 1.71
CA PHE A 112 -13.41 16.19 1.45
C PHE A 112 -13.13 17.48 2.22
N VAL A 113 -14.05 18.45 2.14
CA VAL A 113 -13.91 19.74 2.81
C VAL A 113 -13.97 19.56 4.33
N LEU A 114 -14.94 18.78 4.83
CA LEU A 114 -15.09 18.52 6.27
C LEU A 114 -13.83 17.86 6.85
N MET A 115 -13.34 16.80 6.21
CA MET A 115 -12.16 16.06 6.71
C MET A 115 -10.90 16.91 6.64
N ALA A 116 -10.70 17.67 5.55
CA ALA A 116 -9.58 18.58 5.45
C ALA A 116 -9.61 19.64 6.57
N PHE A 117 -10.78 20.23 6.83
CA PHE A 117 -10.96 21.20 7.92
C PHE A 117 -10.68 20.57 9.30
N LEU A 118 -11.24 19.40 9.58
CA LEU A 118 -11.02 18.70 10.85
C LEU A 118 -9.54 18.41 11.11
N PHE A 119 -8.80 17.97 10.08
CA PHE A 119 -7.37 17.69 10.24
C PHE A 119 -6.51 18.95 10.36
N VAL A 120 -6.84 20.04 9.66
CA VAL A 120 -6.17 21.33 9.86
C VAL A 120 -6.42 21.84 11.27
N PHE A 121 -7.66 21.73 11.78
CA PHE A 121 -8.00 22.11 13.14
C PHE A 121 -7.27 21.24 14.18
N HIS A 122 -7.24 19.92 13.97
CA HIS A 122 -6.52 18.98 14.85
C HIS A 122 -5.02 19.28 14.87
N LEU A 123 -4.41 19.50 13.69
CA LEU A 123 -2.99 19.86 13.59
C LEU A 123 -2.67 21.13 14.38
N ASN A 124 -3.52 22.17 14.21
CA ASN A 124 -3.34 23.43 14.97
C ASN A 124 -3.47 23.21 16.48
N GLY A 125 -4.39 22.36 16.93
CA GLY A 125 -4.52 21.96 18.33
C GLY A 125 -3.29 21.21 18.86
N THR A 126 -2.78 20.24 18.11
CA THR A 126 -1.59 19.48 18.47
C THR A 126 -0.35 20.36 18.53
N LEU A 127 -0.15 21.26 17.55
CA LEU A 127 0.95 22.23 17.57
C LEU A 127 0.92 23.18 18.77
N GLY A 128 -0.27 23.48 19.29
CA GLY A 128 -0.43 24.34 20.47
C GLY A 128 -0.27 23.61 21.81
N SER A 129 -0.44 22.29 21.84
CA SER A 129 -0.45 21.48 23.07
C SER A 129 0.77 20.57 23.22
N SER A 130 1.38 20.13 22.10
CA SER A 130 2.57 19.29 22.14
C SER A 130 3.81 20.14 22.47
N ALA A 131 4.63 19.64 23.39
CA ALA A 131 5.95 20.20 23.68
C ALA A 131 7.00 19.80 22.64
N GLU A 132 6.64 18.85 21.77
CA GLU A 132 7.54 18.24 20.81
C GLU A 132 7.58 18.99 19.47
N SER A 133 8.70 18.91 18.79
CA SER A 133 8.89 19.59 17.51
C SER A 133 8.19 18.86 16.36
N LEU A 134 7.65 19.62 15.42
CA LEU A 134 7.10 19.08 14.18
C LEU A 134 8.12 18.19 13.48
N GLY A 135 7.76 16.92 13.25
CA GLY A 135 8.62 15.94 12.58
C GLY A 135 9.40 15.01 13.53
N SER A 136 9.22 15.13 14.85
CA SER A 136 9.66 14.11 15.81
C SER A 136 8.68 12.92 15.82
N ASP A 137 9.16 11.75 16.27
CA ASP A 137 8.32 10.56 16.39
C ASP A 137 7.22 10.78 17.43
N GLU A 138 7.55 11.45 18.53
CA GLU A 138 6.64 11.80 19.61
C GLU A 138 5.52 12.74 19.13
N PHE A 139 5.86 13.76 18.32
CA PHE A 139 4.83 14.60 17.69
C PHE A 139 3.91 13.79 16.77
N GLY A 140 4.49 12.84 16.02
CA GLY A 140 3.73 11.93 15.17
C GLY A 140 2.77 11.05 15.97
N GLU A 141 3.17 10.57 17.14
CA GLU A 141 2.33 9.81 18.07
C GLU A 141 1.20 10.68 18.64
N ASP A 142 1.52 11.90 19.12
CA ASP A 142 0.52 12.86 19.62
C ASP A 142 -0.50 13.24 18.54
N PHE A 143 -0.02 13.53 17.33
CA PHE A 143 -0.87 13.88 16.19
C PHE A 143 -1.70 12.70 15.68
N SER A 144 -1.11 11.50 15.61
CA SER A 144 -1.81 10.31 15.14
C SER A 144 -2.95 9.92 16.07
N GLY A 145 -2.82 10.21 17.36
CA GLY A 145 -3.83 10.00 18.39
C GLY A 145 -4.41 8.59 18.44
N GLY A 146 -4.79 8.13 19.62
CA GLY A 146 -5.63 6.95 19.76
C GLY A 146 -7.11 7.27 19.47
N GLY A 147 -7.94 6.23 19.38
CA GLY A 147 -9.41 6.37 19.31
C GLY A 147 -9.91 7.01 18.01
N LEU A 148 -10.77 8.01 18.13
CA LEU A 148 -11.47 8.61 16.99
C LEU A 148 -10.53 9.17 15.91
N TRP A 149 -9.43 9.84 16.30
CA TRP A 149 -8.49 10.41 15.34
C TRP A 149 -7.75 9.34 14.53
N GLY A 150 -7.39 8.22 15.15
CA GLY A 150 -6.82 7.08 14.44
C GLY A 150 -7.75 6.53 13.36
N HIS A 151 -9.04 6.38 13.66
CA HIS A 151 -10.05 5.93 12.67
C HIS A 151 -10.29 6.98 11.57
N LEU A 152 -10.40 8.27 11.93
CA LEU A 152 -10.55 9.35 10.94
C LEU A 152 -9.33 9.42 10.01
N ARG A 153 -8.13 9.16 10.52
CA ARG A 153 -6.92 9.05 9.70
C ARG A 153 -7.02 7.94 8.66
N ILE A 154 -7.52 6.76 9.03
CA ILE A 154 -7.73 5.66 8.06
C ILE A 154 -8.75 6.08 7.00
N LEU A 155 -9.80 6.83 7.38
CA LEU A 155 -10.77 7.37 6.43
C LEU A 155 -10.13 8.35 5.42
N THR A 156 -9.04 9.05 5.77
CA THR A 156 -8.36 9.91 4.78
C THR A 156 -7.75 9.14 3.63
N LEU A 157 -7.39 7.86 3.80
CA LEU A 157 -6.77 7.06 2.74
C LEU A 157 -7.70 6.87 1.53
N PRO A 158 -8.93 6.35 1.67
CA PRO A 158 -9.86 6.25 0.54
C PRO A 158 -10.27 7.62 0.01
N LEU A 159 -10.39 8.66 0.86
CA LEU A 159 -10.68 10.02 0.42
C LEU A 159 -9.53 10.63 -0.39
N LEU A 160 -8.28 10.41 0.01
CA LEU A 160 -7.09 10.78 -0.77
C LEU A 160 -7.10 10.09 -2.14
N MET A 161 -7.37 8.78 -2.19
CA MET A 161 -7.46 8.05 -3.45
C MET A 161 -8.54 8.63 -4.36
N MET A 162 -9.73 8.91 -3.84
CA MET A 162 -10.83 9.48 -4.62
C MET A 162 -10.53 10.93 -5.04
N SER A 163 -9.92 11.76 -4.20
CA SER A 163 -9.53 13.12 -4.56
C SER A 163 -8.51 13.13 -5.71
N ILE A 164 -7.47 12.28 -5.65
CA ILE A 164 -6.50 12.10 -6.74
C ILE A 164 -7.19 11.57 -8.01
N TYR A 165 -8.16 10.66 -7.87
CA TYR A 165 -8.90 10.14 -9.02
C TYR A 165 -9.71 11.22 -9.74
N TYR A 166 -10.40 12.10 -9.00
CA TYR A 166 -11.27 13.14 -9.56
C TYR A 166 -10.56 14.46 -9.90
N VAL A 167 -9.32 14.66 -9.43
CA VAL A 167 -8.58 15.89 -9.76
C VAL A 167 -8.38 16.05 -11.26
N SER A 168 -8.73 17.23 -11.76
CA SER A 168 -8.71 17.59 -13.18
C SER A 168 -8.68 19.12 -13.33
N LYS A 169 -8.57 19.64 -14.55
CA LYS A 169 -8.68 21.10 -14.78
C LYS A 169 -10.00 21.68 -14.27
N LYS A 170 -11.10 20.91 -14.33
CA LYS A 170 -12.42 21.32 -13.82
C LYS A 170 -12.47 21.28 -12.29
N ASN A 171 -11.80 20.32 -11.68
CA ASN A 171 -11.82 20.08 -10.23
C ASN A 171 -10.44 20.40 -9.61
N TRP A 172 -9.79 21.49 -10.04
CA TRP A 172 -8.47 21.89 -9.55
C TRP A 172 -8.45 22.22 -8.05
N TRP A 173 -9.59 22.60 -7.50
CA TRP A 173 -9.78 22.90 -6.08
C TRP A 173 -9.53 21.68 -5.17
N LEU A 174 -9.44 20.47 -5.72
CA LEU A 174 -9.03 19.27 -4.97
C LEU A 174 -7.55 19.27 -4.57
N TRP A 175 -6.68 20.07 -5.23
CA TRP A 175 -5.26 20.09 -4.88
C TRP A 175 -4.97 20.49 -3.43
N PRO A 176 -5.56 21.53 -2.84
CA PRO A 176 -5.41 21.85 -1.43
C PRO A 176 -5.81 20.69 -0.52
N ILE A 177 -6.89 19.96 -0.85
CA ILE A 177 -7.37 18.81 -0.08
C ILE A 177 -6.38 17.65 -0.16
N ILE A 178 -5.87 17.36 -1.36
CA ILE A 178 -4.81 16.34 -1.56
C ILE A 178 -3.58 16.69 -0.73
N ILE A 179 -3.15 17.94 -0.72
CA ILE A 179 -2.01 18.40 0.08
C ILE A 179 -2.27 18.17 1.58
N VAL A 180 -3.44 18.53 2.09
CA VAL A 180 -3.80 18.30 3.50
C VAL A 180 -3.75 16.80 3.83
N PHE A 181 -4.36 15.93 3.01
CA PHE A 181 -4.35 14.49 3.27
C PHE A 181 -2.95 13.87 3.16
N LEU A 182 -2.12 14.36 2.25
CA LEU A 182 -0.71 13.97 2.18
C LEU A 182 0.06 14.40 3.42
N LEU A 183 -0.14 15.64 3.89
CA LEU A 183 0.48 16.12 5.13
C LEU A 183 0.08 15.27 6.34
N VAL A 184 -1.22 14.95 6.49
CA VAL A 184 -1.70 14.04 7.53
C VAL A 184 -0.98 12.69 7.45
N SER A 185 -0.80 12.15 6.25
CA SER A 185 -0.13 10.87 6.05
C SER A 185 1.38 10.94 6.35
N VAL A 186 2.05 12.06 6.00
CA VAL A 186 3.48 12.29 6.27
C VAL A 186 3.76 12.46 7.76
N LEU A 187 2.92 13.24 8.46
CA LEU A 187 3.06 13.49 9.91
C LEU A 187 2.90 12.22 10.75
N ASN A 188 2.24 11.21 10.24
CA ASN A 188 2.16 9.89 10.88
C ASN A 188 3.44 9.05 10.74
N GLN A 189 4.46 9.55 10.06
CA GLN A 189 5.79 8.97 9.88
C GLN A 189 5.85 7.57 9.23
N VAL A 190 4.74 6.92 8.98
CA VAL A 190 4.68 5.62 8.31
C VAL A 190 4.62 5.82 6.80
N LYS A 191 5.79 5.84 6.16
CA LYS A 191 5.96 6.15 4.72
C LYS A 191 5.10 5.27 3.81
N GLY A 192 4.87 4.01 4.18
CA GLY A 192 4.00 3.10 3.43
C GLY A 192 2.57 3.64 3.28
N TRP A 193 2.02 4.31 4.30
CA TRP A 193 0.68 4.87 4.25
C TRP A 193 0.54 6.15 3.41
N VAL A 194 1.65 6.73 2.96
CA VAL A 194 1.67 7.77 1.91
C VAL A 194 1.72 7.11 0.53
N ILE A 195 2.61 6.15 0.37
CA ILE A 195 2.92 5.55 -0.94
C ILE A 195 1.74 4.70 -1.44
N ILE A 196 1.17 3.83 -0.59
CA ILE A 196 0.10 2.90 -0.96
C ILE A 196 -1.12 3.61 -1.56
N PRO A 197 -1.77 4.60 -0.92
CA PRO A 197 -2.95 5.24 -1.48
C PRO A 197 -2.65 6.07 -2.74
N VAL A 198 -1.47 6.68 -2.84
CA VAL A 198 -1.07 7.43 -4.05
C VAL A 198 -0.87 6.48 -5.23
N LEU A 199 -0.12 5.39 -5.06
CA LEU A 199 0.05 4.37 -6.10
C LEU A 199 -1.27 3.71 -6.50
N ALA A 200 -2.13 3.42 -5.53
CA ALA A 200 -3.46 2.88 -5.75
C ALA A 200 -4.32 3.83 -6.60
N ALA A 201 -4.37 5.12 -6.25
CA ALA A 201 -5.12 6.13 -6.99
C ALA A 201 -4.57 6.33 -8.41
N MET A 202 -3.25 6.36 -8.58
CA MET A 202 -2.61 6.46 -9.89
C MET A 202 -2.90 5.24 -10.75
N SER A 203 -2.85 4.03 -10.17
CA SER A 203 -3.20 2.78 -10.85
C SER A 203 -4.66 2.78 -11.28
N MET A 204 -5.57 3.30 -10.44
CA MET A 204 -6.98 3.47 -10.77
C MET A 204 -7.18 4.44 -11.94
N ARG A 205 -6.44 5.55 -12.02
CA ARG A 205 -6.46 6.48 -13.16
C ARG A 205 -5.94 5.86 -14.44
N LEU A 206 -4.87 5.07 -14.35
CA LEU A 206 -4.31 4.32 -15.49
C LEU A 206 -5.30 3.27 -16.01
N TYR A 207 -5.87 2.48 -15.10
CA TYR A 207 -6.86 1.44 -15.44
C TYR A 207 -8.10 2.00 -16.12
N THR A 208 -8.61 3.15 -15.65
CA THR A 208 -9.80 3.81 -16.21
C THR A 208 -9.51 4.68 -17.44
N GLY A 209 -8.24 4.78 -17.87
CA GLY A 209 -7.83 5.57 -19.02
C GLY A 209 -7.81 7.08 -18.80
N LYS A 210 -7.99 7.57 -17.55
CA LYS A 210 -7.86 9.00 -17.22
C LYS A 210 -6.43 9.53 -17.35
N THR A 211 -5.48 8.65 -17.20
CA THR A 211 -4.05 8.94 -17.38
C THR A 211 -3.43 7.85 -18.26
N ARG A 212 -2.48 8.21 -19.10
CA ARG A 212 -1.74 7.26 -19.93
C ARG A 212 -0.38 6.98 -19.32
N LEU A 213 0.01 5.71 -19.30
CA LEU A 213 1.35 5.31 -18.90
C LEU A 213 2.33 5.78 -19.97
N ASN A 214 3.20 6.70 -19.63
CA ASN A 214 4.30 7.15 -20.47
C ASN A 214 5.53 7.41 -19.62
N LEU A 215 6.69 7.60 -20.25
CA LEU A 215 7.95 7.83 -19.55
C LEU A 215 7.90 9.04 -18.60
N LYS A 216 7.22 10.12 -19.01
CA LYS A 216 7.06 11.33 -18.16
C LYS A 216 6.27 11.01 -16.88
N PHE A 217 5.23 10.17 -17.00
CA PHE A 217 4.43 9.77 -15.85
C PHE A 217 5.24 8.92 -14.87
N ILE A 218 6.05 7.97 -15.38
CA ILE A 218 6.97 7.15 -14.56
C ILE A 218 7.95 8.06 -13.84
N LEU A 219 8.56 9.00 -14.56
CA LEU A 219 9.50 9.96 -13.99
C LEU A 219 8.86 10.82 -12.89
N TYR A 220 7.63 11.30 -13.09
CA TYR A 220 6.89 12.04 -12.04
C TYR A 220 6.62 11.21 -10.78
N ILE A 221 6.30 9.90 -10.94
CA ILE A 221 6.13 9.00 -9.80
C ILE A 221 7.45 8.84 -9.03
N LEU A 222 8.56 8.61 -9.74
CA LEU A 222 9.88 8.43 -9.12
C LEU A 222 10.34 9.72 -8.41
N ILE A 223 10.21 10.87 -9.06
CA ILE A 223 10.53 12.17 -8.45
C ILE A 223 9.63 12.41 -7.24
N GLY A 224 8.31 12.14 -7.35
CA GLY A 224 7.37 12.30 -6.26
C GLY A 224 7.71 11.39 -5.05
N ALA A 225 8.01 10.12 -5.29
CA ALA A 225 8.43 9.18 -4.24
C ALA A 225 9.72 9.63 -3.55
N PHE A 226 10.73 10.03 -4.32
CA PHE A 226 11.98 10.58 -3.79
C PHE A 226 11.73 11.89 -3.02
N SER A 227 10.88 12.79 -3.53
CA SER A 227 10.55 14.04 -2.85
C SER A 227 9.85 13.84 -1.52
N VAL A 228 8.90 12.88 -1.42
CA VAL A 228 8.24 12.54 -0.17
C VAL A 228 9.27 11.99 0.83
N PHE A 229 10.16 11.13 0.37
CA PHE A 229 11.23 10.58 1.19
C PHE A 229 12.18 11.69 1.67
N PHE A 230 12.67 12.52 0.74
CA PHE A 230 13.55 13.66 1.05
C PHE A 230 12.89 14.62 2.05
N LEU A 231 11.65 15.02 1.82
CA LEU A 231 10.94 15.96 2.70
C LEU A 231 10.75 15.39 4.11
N SER A 232 10.43 14.10 4.25
CA SER A 232 10.26 13.48 5.57
C SER A 232 11.55 13.53 6.40
N TYR A 233 12.72 13.32 5.78
CA TYR A 233 14.01 13.44 6.47
C TYR A 233 14.49 14.89 6.62
N ALA A 234 14.26 15.72 5.60
CA ALA A 234 14.62 17.13 5.68
C ALA A 234 13.86 17.84 6.81
N LEU A 235 12.56 17.55 7.00
CA LEU A 235 11.80 18.07 8.14
C LEU A 235 12.41 17.62 9.47
N SER A 236 12.71 16.33 9.61
CA SER A 236 13.30 15.81 10.84
C SER A 236 14.68 16.44 11.15
N ILE A 237 15.57 16.54 10.17
CA ILE A 237 16.96 17.03 10.39
C ILE A 237 17.03 18.55 10.44
N LEU A 238 16.36 19.26 9.54
CA LEU A 238 16.43 20.72 9.47
C LEU A 238 15.66 21.39 10.63
N VAL A 239 14.51 20.83 11.00
CA VAL A 239 13.64 21.39 12.04
C VAL A 239 14.11 20.94 13.42
N VAL A 240 14.31 19.62 13.63
CA VAL A 240 14.65 19.06 14.95
C VAL A 240 16.11 19.29 15.31
N GLN A 241 17.04 19.05 14.36
CA GLN A 241 18.48 19.14 14.65
C GLN A 241 19.12 20.49 14.34
N SER A 242 18.36 21.42 13.74
CA SER A 242 18.85 22.77 13.34
C SER A 242 20.16 22.73 12.52
N ARG A 243 20.39 21.66 11.77
CA ARG A 243 21.56 21.46 10.91
C ARG A 243 21.27 21.89 9.47
N GLY A 244 22.23 22.56 8.86
CA GLY A 244 22.15 22.96 7.46
C GLY A 244 22.32 21.77 6.48
N VAL A 245 21.91 21.97 5.24
CA VAL A 245 22.17 21.00 4.15
C VAL A 245 23.65 20.98 3.83
N SER A 246 24.28 19.82 3.97
CA SER A 246 25.70 19.56 3.65
C SER A 246 25.82 18.39 2.69
N ASP A 247 27.00 18.20 2.10
CA ASP A 247 27.26 17.04 1.24
C ASP A 247 27.05 15.72 1.99
N ALA A 248 27.44 15.64 3.26
CA ALA A 248 27.22 14.50 4.13
C ALA A 248 25.70 14.24 4.35
N PHE A 249 24.88 15.30 4.39
CA PHE A 249 23.43 15.16 4.47
C PHE A 249 22.85 14.58 3.18
N MET A 250 23.31 15.04 2.03
CA MET A 250 22.85 14.50 0.74
C MET A 250 23.25 13.03 0.57
N GLU A 251 24.49 12.68 0.92
CA GLU A 251 24.95 11.28 0.91
C GLU A 251 24.08 10.42 1.84
N PHE A 252 23.84 10.88 3.06
CA PHE A 252 22.94 10.20 4.02
C PHE A 252 21.57 9.96 3.42
N ILE A 253 20.93 10.97 2.79
CA ILE A 253 19.59 10.83 2.21
C ILE A 253 19.56 9.80 1.08
N VAL A 254 20.56 9.84 0.18
CA VAL A 254 20.63 8.90 -0.94
C VAL A 254 20.82 7.47 -0.43
N MET A 255 21.79 7.26 0.45
CA MET A 255 22.08 5.93 1.00
C MET A 255 20.91 5.39 1.84
N HIS A 256 20.24 6.26 2.57
CA HIS A 256 19.06 5.89 3.35
C HIS A 256 17.85 5.56 2.46
N PHE A 257 17.69 6.26 1.34
CA PHE A 257 16.70 5.91 0.32
C PHE A 257 16.97 4.53 -0.29
N LEU A 258 18.24 4.24 -0.66
CA LEU A 258 18.64 2.93 -1.14
C LEU A 258 18.43 1.84 -0.10
N HIS A 259 18.75 2.13 1.16
CA HIS A 259 18.47 1.22 2.28
C HIS A 259 16.97 0.90 2.38
N TYR A 260 16.09 1.90 2.39
CA TYR A 260 14.64 1.66 2.42
C TYR A 260 14.15 0.86 1.23
N LEU A 261 14.67 1.14 0.03
CA LEU A 261 14.30 0.42 -1.18
C LEU A 261 14.70 -1.06 -1.13
N THR A 262 15.78 -1.40 -0.45
CA THR A 262 16.33 -2.77 -0.45
C THR A 262 16.10 -3.53 0.86
N SER A 263 15.69 -2.83 1.92
CA SER A 263 15.65 -3.34 3.30
C SER A 263 14.81 -4.62 3.47
N GLY A 264 13.63 -4.71 2.85
CA GLY A 264 12.78 -5.90 2.93
C GLY A 264 13.43 -7.12 2.28
N THR A 265 14.05 -6.92 1.12
CA THR A 265 14.73 -7.99 0.37
C THR A 265 16.02 -8.42 1.06
N ILE A 266 16.84 -7.48 1.55
CA ILE A 266 18.06 -7.76 2.30
C ILE A 266 17.72 -8.42 3.64
N GLY A 267 16.77 -7.87 4.40
CA GLY A 267 16.38 -8.43 5.70
C GLY A 267 15.92 -9.87 5.59
N TRP A 268 15.11 -10.18 4.58
CA TRP A 268 14.69 -11.56 4.30
C TRP A 268 15.88 -12.47 3.90
N SER A 269 16.79 -11.98 3.07
CA SER A 269 17.95 -12.76 2.66
C SER A 269 18.85 -13.10 3.86
N MET A 270 19.00 -12.17 4.81
CA MET A 270 19.79 -12.38 6.03
C MET A 270 19.16 -13.38 6.99
N ASP A 271 17.83 -13.41 7.13
CA ASP A 271 17.16 -14.43 7.94
C ASP A 271 17.52 -15.84 7.47
N LEU A 272 17.50 -16.08 6.17
CA LEU A 272 17.84 -17.41 5.62
C LEU A 272 19.35 -17.69 5.67
N GLN A 273 20.19 -16.67 5.52
CA GLN A 273 21.64 -16.83 5.58
C GLN A 273 22.14 -17.18 6.99
N LEU A 274 21.58 -16.53 8.00
CA LEU A 274 21.96 -16.69 9.40
C LEU A 274 21.30 -17.89 10.08
N GLY A 275 20.30 -18.46 9.44
CA GLY A 275 19.40 -19.46 10.03
C GLY A 275 18.31 -18.75 10.84
N LEU A 276 17.07 -19.22 10.68
CA LEU A 276 15.93 -18.66 11.41
C LEU A 276 16.08 -19.05 12.89
N PRO A 277 16.03 -18.10 13.83
CA PRO A 277 15.98 -18.43 15.23
C PRO A 277 14.72 -19.23 15.56
N ASP A 278 14.86 -20.28 16.40
CA ASP A 278 13.78 -21.22 16.71
C ASP A 278 12.51 -20.58 17.31
N ASP A 279 12.64 -19.37 17.91
CA ASP A 279 11.57 -18.69 18.64
C ASP A 279 10.98 -17.45 17.93
N THR A 280 11.28 -17.19 16.66
CA THR A 280 10.88 -15.94 16.00
C THR A 280 9.48 -15.97 15.40
N GLY A 281 8.89 -17.15 15.19
CA GLY A 281 7.61 -17.32 14.53
C GLY A 281 6.43 -17.06 15.47
N ASN A 282 5.81 -15.86 15.40
CA ASN A 282 4.54 -15.61 16.07
C ASN A 282 3.42 -15.46 15.04
N PHE A 283 2.60 -16.53 14.91
CA PHE A 283 1.43 -16.51 14.02
C PHE A 283 0.49 -15.33 14.26
N GLN A 284 0.39 -14.82 15.50
CA GLN A 284 -0.42 -13.65 15.80
C GLN A 284 0.03 -12.40 15.02
N ASN A 285 1.31 -12.29 14.65
CA ASN A 285 1.80 -11.15 13.88
C ASN A 285 1.21 -11.09 12.47
N ILE A 286 1.01 -12.24 11.81
CA ILE A 286 0.45 -12.25 10.45
C ILE A 286 -1.07 -12.13 10.41
N ILE A 287 -1.76 -12.41 11.51
CA ILE A 287 -3.21 -12.22 11.68
C ILE A 287 -3.53 -11.11 12.67
N ALA A 288 -2.60 -10.21 12.94
CA ALA A 288 -2.73 -9.17 13.96
C ALA A 288 -3.99 -8.30 13.74
N GLN A 289 -4.42 -8.09 12.49
CA GLN A 289 -5.67 -7.39 12.17
C GLN A 289 -6.91 -8.04 12.81
N PHE A 290 -7.00 -9.37 12.85
CA PHE A 290 -8.13 -10.09 13.46
C PHE A 290 -7.98 -10.18 14.99
N VAL A 291 -6.75 -10.42 15.48
CA VAL A 291 -6.44 -10.43 16.90
C VAL A 291 -6.75 -9.07 17.52
N ASN A 292 -6.30 -7.98 16.90
CA ASN A 292 -6.53 -6.63 17.36
C ASN A 292 -8.02 -6.26 17.31
N LEU A 293 -8.74 -6.64 16.25
CA LEU A 293 -10.18 -6.42 16.19
C LEU A 293 -10.90 -7.13 17.34
N SER A 294 -10.56 -8.39 17.64
CA SER A 294 -11.17 -9.13 18.76
C SER A 294 -10.84 -8.50 20.12
N LYS A 295 -9.58 -8.04 20.30
CA LYS A 295 -9.16 -7.33 21.51
C LYS A 295 -9.91 -6.01 21.71
N MET A 296 -10.07 -5.23 20.65
CA MET A 296 -10.84 -3.97 20.69
C MET A 296 -12.31 -4.21 21.06
N ILE A 297 -12.95 -5.29 20.58
CA ILE A 297 -14.34 -5.63 20.91
C ILE A 297 -14.49 -5.96 22.40
N VAL A 298 -13.52 -6.63 23.01
CA VAL A 298 -13.55 -6.98 24.45
C VAL A 298 -12.96 -5.89 25.35
N GLY A 299 -12.52 -4.76 24.77
CA GLY A 299 -11.97 -3.62 25.52
C GLY A 299 -10.50 -3.79 25.97
N ASP A 300 -9.80 -4.79 25.45
CA ASP A 300 -8.36 -4.96 25.66
C ASP A 300 -7.59 -3.92 24.85
N ARG A 301 -6.71 -3.16 25.49
CA ARG A 301 -5.92 -2.09 24.89
C ARG A 301 -4.52 -2.54 24.46
N GLU A 302 -4.08 -3.72 24.85
CA GLU A 302 -2.78 -4.28 24.50
C GLU A 302 -2.82 -4.88 23.09
N LEU A 303 -2.70 -4.04 22.07
CA LEU A 303 -2.73 -4.47 20.68
C LEU A 303 -1.43 -5.18 20.26
N VAL A 304 -1.54 -6.18 19.41
CA VAL A 304 -0.41 -6.85 18.80
C VAL A 304 0.16 -5.92 17.71
N ALA A 305 1.43 -5.54 17.86
CA ALA A 305 2.16 -4.83 16.81
C ALA A 305 2.66 -5.85 15.78
N PRO A 306 2.25 -5.77 14.50
CA PRO A 306 2.71 -6.68 13.45
C PRO A 306 4.11 -6.26 12.97
N ILE A 307 5.06 -6.19 13.90
CA ILE A 307 6.43 -5.77 13.65
C ILE A 307 7.36 -6.95 13.95
N ASN A 308 8.30 -7.22 13.07
CA ASN A 308 9.34 -8.21 13.35
C ASN A 308 10.28 -7.67 14.45
N PRO A 309 10.45 -8.41 15.56
CA PRO A 309 11.32 -7.96 16.65
C PRO A 309 12.81 -8.05 16.32
N LEU A 310 13.19 -8.78 15.29
CA LEU A 310 14.60 -8.95 14.90
C LEU A 310 15.05 -7.82 13.97
N TYR A 311 16.12 -7.18 14.36
CA TYR A 311 16.79 -6.15 13.57
C TYR A 311 18.13 -6.67 13.06
N TYR A 312 18.37 -6.52 11.75
CA TYR A 312 19.65 -6.80 11.13
C TYR A 312 20.29 -5.55 10.58
N ASN A 313 21.61 -5.48 10.68
CA ASN A 313 22.37 -4.45 10.02
C ASN A 313 22.57 -4.80 8.54
N SER A 314 21.97 -4.01 7.66
CA SER A 314 22.11 -4.18 6.20
C SER A 314 23.48 -3.76 5.64
N GLY A 315 24.39 -3.36 6.54
CA GLY A 315 25.65 -2.74 6.23
C GLY A 315 25.59 -1.21 6.37
N TRP A 316 24.46 -0.60 6.03
CA TRP A 316 24.24 0.85 6.13
C TRP A 316 23.36 1.25 7.32
N SER A 317 22.29 0.53 7.57
CA SER A 317 21.35 0.82 8.66
C SER A 317 20.66 -0.46 9.14
N LEU A 318 19.94 -0.36 10.26
CA LEU A 318 19.16 -1.47 10.78
C LEU A 318 17.87 -1.65 9.99
N THR A 319 17.50 -2.90 9.72
CA THR A 319 16.22 -3.29 9.13
C THR A 319 15.54 -4.37 9.94
N ASN A 320 14.23 -4.22 10.16
CA ASN A 320 13.34 -5.24 10.73
C ASN A 320 12.22 -5.63 9.77
N VAL A 321 12.20 -5.08 8.56
CA VAL A 321 11.20 -5.42 7.56
C VAL A 321 11.68 -6.64 6.74
N ARG A 322 10.72 -7.44 6.33
CA ARG A 322 10.88 -8.61 5.48
C ARG A 322 9.86 -8.54 4.37
N THR A 323 10.14 -9.07 3.24
CA THR A 323 9.16 -9.12 2.15
C THR A 323 7.87 -9.82 2.60
N ILE A 324 6.76 -9.63 1.86
CA ILE A 324 5.48 -10.28 2.17
C ILE A 324 5.63 -11.79 2.42
N PHE A 325 6.34 -12.50 1.54
CA PHE A 325 6.55 -13.94 1.69
C PHE A 325 7.60 -14.27 2.76
N GLY A 326 8.58 -13.39 2.97
CA GLY A 326 9.54 -13.52 4.06
C GLY A 326 8.84 -13.44 5.42
N THR A 327 8.03 -12.40 5.65
CA THR A 327 7.26 -12.24 6.89
C THR A 327 6.30 -13.39 7.12
N LEU A 328 5.61 -13.87 6.06
CA LEU A 328 4.74 -15.05 6.18
C LEU A 328 5.51 -16.31 6.54
N TYR A 329 6.66 -16.55 5.91
CA TYR A 329 7.46 -17.74 6.13
C TYR A 329 8.03 -17.80 7.55
N ILE A 330 8.58 -16.70 8.07
CA ILE A 330 9.15 -16.62 9.42
C ILE A 330 8.09 -16.85 10.50
N ASN A 331 6.89 -16.30 10.33
CA ASN A 331 5.84 -16.31 11.34
C ASN A 331 4.83 -17.47 11.18
N SER A 332 5.11 -18.44 10.29
CA SER A 332 4.20 -19.57 10.06
C SER A 332 4.94 -20.84 9.62
N ASN A 333 4.24 -21.96 9.65
CA ASN A 333 4.68 -23.18 8.99
C ASN A 333 4.21 -23.22 7.52
N TRP A 334 4.70 -24.19 6.74
CA TRP A 334 4.35 -24.33 5.33
C TRP A 334 2.85 -24.43 5.04
N ILE A 335 2.09 -25.12 5.90
CA ILE A 335 0.64 -25.28 5.73
C ILE A 335 -0.04 -23.91 5.86
N ILE A 336 0.30 -23.15 6.90
CA ILE A 336 -0.25 -21.81 7.15
C ILE A 336 0.20 -20.85 6.05
N PHE A 337 1.47 -20.90 5.61
CA PHE A 337 1.98 -20.11 4.50
C PHE A 337 1.15 -20.31 3.23
N VAL A 338 0.89 -21.57 2.86
CA VAL A 338 0.08 -21.91 1.68
C VAL A 338 -1.36 -21.43 1.85
N LEU A 339 -2.00 -21.76 2.98
CA LEU A 339 -3.40 -21.38 3.22
C LEU A 339 -3.61 -19.87 3.27
N TYR A 340 -2.71 -19.15 3.93
CA TYR A 340 -2.79 -17.68 3.99
C TYR A 340 -2.64 -17.07 2.60
N THR A 341 -1.62 -17.49 1.84
CA THR A 341 -1.36 -16.99 0.49
C THR A 341 -2.52 -17.26 -0.46
N LEU A 342 -3.08 -18.48 -0.43
CA LEU A 342 -4.27 -18.85 -1.23
C LEU A 342 -5.50 -18.01 -0.83
N SER A 343 -5.74 -17.84 0.47
CA SER A 343 -6.88 -17.09 0.99
C SER A 343 -6.79 -15.61 0.62
N LEU A 344 -5.62 -15.00 0.81
CA LEU A 344 -5.35 -13.62 0.45
C LEU A 344 -5.54 -13.39 -1.05
N SER A 345 -4.93 -14.23 -1.88
CA SER A 345 -5.06 -14.17 -3.33
C SER A 345 -6.53 -14.32 -3.74
N SER A 346 -7.22 -15.35 -3.24
CA SER A 346 -8.63 -15.59 -3.55
C SER A 346 -9.51 -14.41 -3.22
N LEU A 347 -9.34 -13.81 -2.03
CA LEU A 347 -10.10 -12.63 -1.60
C LEU A 347 -9.90 -11.45 -2.57
N ILE A 348 -8.65 -11.15 -2.93
CA ILE A 348 -8.35 -9.99 -3.79
C ILE A 348 -8.89 -10.23 -5.21
N TYR A 349 -8.81 -11.46 -5.75
CA TYR A 349 -9.40 -11.78 -7.05
C TYR A 349 -10.92 -11.75 -7.03
N LEU A 350 -11.59 -12.16 -5.94
CA LEU A 350 -13.05 -12.00 -5.79
C LEU A 350 -13.45 -10.52 -5.75
N ILE A 351 -12.68 -9.67 -5.06
CA ILE A 351 -12.90 -8.21 -5.07
C ILE A 351 -12.68 -7.65 -6.49
N ARG A 352 -11.69 -8.16 -7.24
CA ARG A 352 -11.51 -7.81 -8.65
C ARG A 352 -12.75 -8.14 -9.49
N VAL A 353 -13.30 -9.33 -9.30
CA VAL A 353 -14.55 -9.73 -9.99
C VAL A 353 -15.70 -8.79 -9.62
N ALA A 354 -15.85 -8.46 -8.34
CA ALA A 354 -16.84 -7.50 -7.87
C ALA A 354 -16.64 -6.11 -8.51
N MET A 355 -15.39 -5.64 -8.59
CA MET A 355 -15.03 -4.37 -9.24
C MET A 355 -15.48 -4.35 -10.70
N ILE A 356 -15.19 -5.40 -11.46
CA ILE A 356 -15.57 -5.53 -12.89
C ILE A 356 -17.09 -5.59 -13.04
N ARG A 357 -17.78 -6.34 -12.16
CA ARG A 357 -19.23 -6.56 -12.24
C ARG A 357 -20.06 -5.33 -11.88
N PHE A 358 -19.70 -4.66 -10.79
CA PHE A 358 -20.50 -3.58 -10.22
C PHE A 358 -20.09 -2.19 -10.73
N ASN A 359 -18.87 -2.03 -11.24
CA ASN A 359 -18.35 -0.78 -11.82
C ASN A 359 -18.60 0.46 -10.92
N ASN A 360 -18.35 0.32 -9.62
CA ASN A 360 -18.60 1.34 -8.61
C ASN A 360 -17.28 1.87 -8.07
N ILE A 361 -17.15 3.20 -7.93
CA ILE A 361 -15.93 3.89 -7.47
C ILE A 361 -15.43 3.36 -6.13
N TYR A 362 -16.32 3.04 -5.20
CA TYR A 362 -15.99 2.56 -3.87
C TYR A 362 -15.33 1.17 -3.93
N ILE A 363 -15.80 0.28 -4.80
CA ILE A 363 -15.18 -1.04 -5.00
C ILE A 363 -13.82 -0.89 -5.70
N TYR A 364 -13.68 0.06 -6.64
CA TYR A 364 -12.38 0.39 -7.24
C TYR A 364 -11.38 0.84 -6.20
N VAL A 365 -11.79 1.70 -5.27
CA VAL A 365 -10.92 2.18 -4.17
C VAL A 365 -10.42 1.01 -3.34
N VAL A 366 -11.30 0.12 -2.88
CA VAL A 366 -10.92 -1.07 -2.11
C VAL A 366 -9.96 -1.96 -2.91
N TYR A 367 -10.32 -2.27 -4.15
CA TYR A 367 -9.49 -3.13 -5.00
C TYR A 367 -8.08 -2.56 -5.22
N PHE A 368 -7.99 -1.30 -5.66
CA PHE A 368 -6.69 -0.69 -5.94
C PHE A 368 -5.88 -0.41 -4.68
N PHE A 369 -6.53 -0.17 -3.54
CA PHE A 369 -5.82 -0.08 -2.26
C PHE A 369 -5.13 -1.41 -1.91
N LEU A 370 -5.84 -2.53 -2.01
CA LEU A 370 -5.25 -3.86 -1.80
C LEU A 370 -4.14 -4.16 -2.83
N CYS A 371 -4.30 -3.74 -4.09
CA CYS A 371 -3.24 -3.81 -5.09
C CYS A 371 -2.02 -2.94 -4.71
N GLY A 372 -2.24 -1.76 -4.13
CA GLY A 372 -1.17 -0.92 -3.60
C GLY A 372 -0.40 -1.58 -2.45
N MET A 373 -1.09 -2.32 -1.58
CA MET A 373 -0.44 -3.13 -0.53
C MET A 373 0.37 -4.28 -1.14
N LEU A 374 -0.14 -4.96 -2.16
CA LEU A 374 0.60 -5.97 -2.91
C LEU A 374 1.84 -5.37 -3.58
N PHE A 375 1.71 -4.17 -4.17
CA PHE A 375 2.84 -3.46 -4.77
C PHE A 375 3.97 -3.24 -3.77
N MET A 376 3.66 -3.00 -2.50
CA MET A 376 4.62 -2.83 -1.41
C MET A 376 5.07 -4.17 -0.78
N GLY A 377 4.65 -5.30 -1.33
CA GLY A 377 5.00 -6.64 -0.82
C GLY A 377 6.50 -6.96 -0.87
N TRP A 378 7.27 -6.25 -1.68
CA TRP A 378 8.74 -6.32 -1.66
C TRP A 378 9.35 -5.73 -0.39
N PHE A 379 8.62 -4.87 0.31
CA PHE A 379 9.07 -4.23 1.54
C PHE A 379 8.63 -5.04 2.78
N ASP A 380 7.29 -5.26 2.94
CA ASP A 380 6.76 -6.01 4.09
C ASP A 380 5.33 -6.51 3.88
N LEU A 381 4.78 -7.26 4.86
CA LEU A 381 3.42 -7.77 4.91
C LEU A 381 2.44 -6.69 5.45
N TYR A 382 2.05 -5.73 4.63
CA TYR A 382 1.09 -4.70 5.01
C TYR A 382 -0.31 -5.23 5.36
N PHE A 383 -0.63 -6.47 4.93
CA PHE A 383 -1.92 -7.11 5.20
C PHE A 383 -2.15 -7.49 6.66
N ALA A 384 -1.12 -7.49 7.49
CA ALA A 384 -1.25 -7.72 8.94
C ALA A 384 -1.84 -6.52 9.70
N GLY A 385 -1.89 -5.33 9.10
CA GLY A 385 -2.43 -4.13 9.72
C GLY A 385 -3.96 -4.09 9.76
N ILE A 386 -4.53 -3.47 10.81
CA ILE A 386 -5.99 -3.31 11.01
C ILE A 386 -6.68 -2.58 9.84
N VAL A 387 -5.95 -1.74 9.12
CA VAL A 387 -6.44 -0.96 7.97
C VAL A 387 -7.03 -1.83 6.86
N VAL A 388 -6.60 -3.10 6.75
CA VAL A 388 -7.15 -4.06 5.77
C VAL A 388 -8.63 -4.35 6.02
N ILE A 389 -9.06 -4.28 7.27
CA ILE A 389 -10.47 -4.46 7.67
C ILE A 389 -11.18 -3.11 7.72
N GLU A 390 -10.56 -2.11 8.33
CA GLU A 390 -11.20 -0.81 8.54
C GLU A 390 -11.48 -0.05 7.26
N LEU A 391 -10.55 -0.03 6.30
CA LEU A 391 -10.73 0.73 5.07
C LEU A 391 -11.92 0.21 4.24
N PRO A 392 -12.09 -1.09 3.96
CA PRO A 392 -13.28 -1.61 3.29
C PRO A 392 -14.57 -1.29 4.04
N LEU A 393 -14.59 -1.37 5.38
CA LEU A 393 -15.76 -1.02 6.19
C LEU A 393 -16.10 0.47 6.06
N MET A 394 -15.13 1.36 6.14
CA MET A 394 -15.32 2.80 5.96
C MET A 394 -15.82 3.11 4.55
N VAL A 395 -15.25 2.49 3.53
CA VAL A 395 -15.70 2.64 2.14
C VAL A 395 -17.14 2.15 1.97
N MET A 396 -17.54 1.08 2.64
CA MET A 396 -18.92 0.60 2.66
C MET A 396 -19.87 1.62 3.31
N VAL A 397 -19.46 2.23 4.42
CA VAL A 397 -20.22 3.31 5.07
C VAL A 397 -20.39 4.50 4.12
N LEU A 398 -19.32 4.91 3.41
CA LEU A 398 -19.40 5.99 2.42
C LEU A 398 -20.39 5.66 1.29
N LEU A 399 -20.38 4.42 0.80
CA LEU A 399 -21.32 3.94 -0.21
C LEU A 399 -22.78 3.99 0.28
N LEU A 400 -23.03 3.58 1.54
CA LEU A 400 -24.36 3.61 2.15
C LEU A 400 -24.86 5.06 2.34
N LEU A 401 -23.99 5.95 2.82
CA LEU A 401 -24.30 7.38 2.97
C LEU A 401 -24.68 8.00 1.64
N GLU A 402 -23.93 7.71 0.57
CA GLU A 402 -24.27 8.21 -0.78
C GLU A 402 -25.66 7.75 -1.23
N LYS A 403 -25.97 6.45 -1.05
CA LYS A 403 -27.27 5.91 -1.44
C LYS A 403 -28.43 6.58 -0.69
N VAL A 404 -28.27 6.82 0.61
CA VAL A 404 -29.29 7.47 1.44
C VAL A 404 -29.51 8.92 0.99
N LEU A 405 -28.42 9.66 0.75
CA LEU A 405 -28.49 11.05 0.31
C LEU A 405 -29.09 11.17 -1.11
N HIS A 406 -28.78 10.24 -1.99
CA HIS A 406 -29.32 10.25 -3.36
C HIS A 406 -30.82 9.92 -3.39
N LYS A 407 -31.28 9.00 -2.55
CA LYS A 407 -32.70 8.68 -2.41
C LYS A 407 -33.51 9.87 -1.91
N LYS A 408 -33.01 10.58 -0.90
CA LYS A 408 -33.68 11.77 -0.35
C LYS A 408 -33.83 12.90 -1.37
N ASN A 409 -32.83 13.10 -2.25
CA ASN A 409 -32.92 14.13 -3.29
C ASN A 409 -33.98 13.77 -4.35
N ASN A 410 -34.10 12.49 -4.74
CA ASN A 410 -35.12 12.04 -5.69
C ASN A 410 -36.54 12.16 -5.09
N ASP A 411 -36.71 11.89 -3.80
CA ASP A 411 -38.01 12.03 -3.11
C ASP A 411 -38.43 13.50 -3.04
N VAL A 412 -37.49 14.42 -2.76
CA VAL A 412 -37.76 15.89 -2.73
C VAL A 412 -38.08 16.44 -4.13
N GLU A 413 -37.40 15.97 -5.19
CA GLU A 413 -37.72 16.38 -6.59
C GLU A 413 -39.13 15.89 -7.00
N ASN A 414 -39.49 14.68 -6.61
CA ASN A 414 -40.81 14.14 -6.89
C ASN A 414 -41.92 14.92 -6.14
N GLU A 415 -41.73 15.24 -4.86
CA GLU A 415 -42.68 16.06 -4.10
C GLU A 415 -42.84 17.48 -4.66
N SER A 416 -41.75 18.08 -5.18
CA SER A 416 -41.83 19.42 -5.81
C SER A 416 -42.64 19.43 -7.09
N HIS A 417 -42.67 18.34 -7.86
CA HIS A 417 -43.47 18.20 -9.07
C HIS A 417 -44.95 17.99 -8.78
N TYR A 418 -45.32 17.40 -7.62
CA TYR A 418 -46.74 17.23 -7.22
C TYR A 418 -47.39 18.49 -6.65
N ASN A 419 -46.61 19.48 -6.24
CA ASN A 419 -47.13 20.73 -5.64
C ASN A 419 -47.22 21.89 -6.65
N THR A 420 -46.98 21.69 -7.95
CA THR A 420 -47.02 22.70 -9.00
C THR A 420 -48.22 22.54 -9.94
N ASP A 421 -49.10 21.57 -9.73
CA ASP A 421 -50.40 21.37 -10.40
C ASP A 421 -51.57 21.79 -9.44
#